data_0d15977fd591dc3f3195f6bcd918df1c
#
_entry.id   0d15977fd591dc3f3195f6bcd918df1c
#
_cell.length_a   1.000
_cell.length_b   1.000
_cell.length_c   1.000
_cell.angle_alpha   90.00
_cell.angle_beta   90.00
_cell.angle_gamma   90.00
#
_symmetry.space_group_name_H-M   'P 1'
#
loop_
_entity.id
_entity.type
_entity.pdbx_description
1 polymer ?
#
loop_
_entity_poly.entity_id
_entity_poly.type
_entity_poly.pdbx_seq_one_letter_code
_entity_poly.pdbx_strand_id
1 'polypeptide(L)'
;MILDYINKWIKEEEIIDLMRELIKRPSYPGVENQETAVAEFIHGFFSREGIESELVHVQDGRKNVTAVIKGRGLGRTLLLTGHTDTVPPYDMPDAFELKQEGDRLIGRGSNDMKGPLACMIMAMVAIKRADIKLNGDIIFAGVIDEEEKSLGTIDLIEKGIRADGAIVGEPTNLDICIAHRGLEWFEFDFQGKAVHGGKQKEGINAIVKASNFIQLMESKIVPLLNNRKHDITGTSTMNYGTISGGTQPSTVAGDCTIKIDRRWIPGEKYEDIIREYEDALTALRENDPEFKCNMRVLDVSVMKEGYVHEAMEIDRDHPLVLALEESSEEIGERKPETTYFTAWSDGGLLYHYAKIPTLVCGPGDLETAHSKDEYIDRKQLMLAVKTYALTAMKFCDGQRYHKG
;
A
#
# COMPACT_ATOMS: atom_id res chain seq x y z
N MET A 1 -21.21 -18.40 19.61
CA MET A 1 -20.89 -18.02 21.03
C MET A 1 -19.93 -16.83 21.14
N ILE A 2 -18.71 -16.89 20.63
CA ILE A 2 -17.73 -15.77 20.69
C ILE A 2 -18.18 -14.60 19.82
N LEU A 3 -18.62 -14.86 18.60
CA LEU A 3 -19.13 -13.85 17.67
C LEU A 3 -20.33 -13.10 18.28
N ASP A 4 -21.28 -13.80 18.90
CA ASP A 4 -22.45 -13.20 19.56
C ASP A 4 -22.02 -12.34 20.76
N TYR A 5 -20.91 -12.69 21.41
CA TYR A 5 -20.38 -11.91 22.50
C TYR A 5 -19.74 -10.61 22.01
N ILE A 6 -18.91 -10.67 20.96
CA ILE A 6 -18.29 -9.49 20.34
C ILE A 6 -19.35 -8.57 19.74
N ASN A 7 -20.39 -9.11 19.07
CA ASN A 7 -21.45 -8.34 18.45
C ASN A 7 -22.19 -7.40 19.43
N LYS A 8 -22.17 -7.68 20.74
CA LYS A 8 -22.72 -6.78 21.75
C LYS A 8 -21.93 -5.49 21.94
N TRP A 9 -20.65 -5.50 21.53
CA TRP A 9 -19.73 -4.39 21.72
C TRP A 9 -19.40 -3.63 20.44
N ILE A 10 -19.94 -4.09 19.29
CA ILE A 10 -19.78 -3.45 17.99
C ILE A 10 -21.09 -2.83 17.58
N LYS A 11 -21.11 -1.50 17.39
CA LYS A 11 -22.26 -0.76 16.87
C LYS A 11 -21.87 -0.08 15.57
N GLU A 12 -22.67 -0.25 14.55
CA GLU A 12 -22.42 0.33 13.23
C GLU A 12 -22.29 1.85 13.29
N GLU A 13 -23.16 2.50 14.08
CA GLU A 13 -23.12 3.95 14.26
C GLU A 13 -21.82 4.45 14.86
N GLU A 14 -21.22 3.70 15.81
CA GLU A 14 -19.92 4.06 16.41
C GLU A 14 -18.79 3.98 15.37
N ILE A 15 -18.85 3.02 14.44
CA ILE A 15 -17.86 2.90 13.33
C ILE A 15 -18.01 4.10 12.40
N ILE A 16 -19.23 4.42 11.99
CA ILE A 16 -19.54 5.55 11.10
C ILE A 16 -19.16 6.89 11.75
N ASP A 17 -19.42 7.05 13.04
CA ASP A 17 -19.05 8.27 13.77
C ASP A 17 -17.53 8.42 13.91
N LEU A 18 -16.82 7.31 14.18
CA LEU A 18 -15.35 7.31 14.18
C LEU A 18 -14.81 7.68 12.79
N MET A 19 -15.33 7.06 11.77
CA MET A 19 -14.96 7.31 10.38
C MET A 19 -15.22 8.77 9.97
N ARG A 20 -16.37 9.35 10.38
CA ARG A 20 -16.72 10.76 10.16
C ARG A 20 -15.67 11.69 10.79
N GLU A 21 -15.27 11.40 12.01
CA GLU A 21 -14.25 12.19 12.69
C GLU A 21 -12.86 12.06 12.08
N LEU A 22 -12.49 10.89 11.53
CA LEU A 22 -11.24 10.72 10.81
C LEU A 22 -11.24 11.48 9.48
N ILE A 23 -12.32 11.39 8.69
CA ILE A 23 -12.46 12.06 7.39
C ILE A 23 -12.47 13.57 7.55
N LYS A 24 -13.12 14.10 8.57
CA LYS A 24 -13.19 15.54 8.88
C LYS A 24 -11.81 16.19 9.10
N ARG A 25 -10.76 15.40 9.28
CA ARG A 25 -9.37 15.86 9.46
C ARG A 25 -8.59 15.63 8.19
N PRO A 26 -8.42 16.67 7.32
CA PRO A 26 -7.62 16.55 6.12
C PRO A 26 -6.18 16.15 6.48
N SER A 27 -5.62 15.21 5.70
CA SER A 27 -4.28 14.65 5.97
C SER A 27 -3.52 14.33 4.68
N TYR A 28 -3.65 15.19 3.67
CA TYR A 28 -2.97 15.08 2.39
C TYR A 28 -1.79 16.06 2.29
N PRO A 29 -0.85 15.86 1.34
CA PRO A 29 0.27 16.77 1.12
C PRO A 29 -0.15 18.23 0.93
N GLY A 30 0.40 19.13 1.74
CA GLY A 30 0.08 20.57 1.76
C GLY A 30 -0.79 21.02 2.93
N VAL A 31 -1.35 20.09 3.71
CA VAL A 31 -1.97 20.41 5.00
C VAL A 31 -0.87 20.57 6.06
N GLU A 32 -1.01 21.53 6.97
CA GLU A 32 -0.05 21.73 8.05
C GLU A 32 0.04 20.50 8.96
N ASN A 33 1.24 19.95 9.13
CA ASN A 33 1.52 18.70 9.86
C ASN A 33 0.67 17.49 9.41
N GLN A 34 0.10 17.57 8.22
CA GLN A 34 -0.64 16.51 7.51
C GLN A 34 -1.44 15.59 8.44
N GLU A 35 -0.92 14.41 8.77
CA GLU A 35 -1.63 13.34 9.50
C GLU A 35 -1.74 13.58 11.00
N THR A 36 -0.99 14.53 11.56
CA THR A 36 -0.90 14.68 13.03
C THR A 36 -2.25 14.87 13.70
N ALA A 37 -3.17 15.64 13.08
CA ALA A 37 -4.52 15.82 13.62
C ALA A 37 -5.32 14.51 13.66
N VAL A 38 -5.10 13.60 12.69
CA VAL A 38 -5.70 12.26 12.65
C VAL A 38 -5.09 11.39 13.74
N ALA A 39 -3.76 11.36 13.83
CA ALA A 39 -3.03 10.57 14.83
C ALA A 39 -3.40 10.98 16.26
N GLU A 40 -3.46 12.29 16.56
CA GLU A 40 -3.87 12.82 17.86
C GLU A 40 -5.31 12.46 18.21
N PHE A 41 -6.20 12.48 17.24
CA PHE A 41 -7.59 12.05 17.44
C PHE A 41 -7.67 10.56 17.77
N ILE A 42 -6.96 9.70 17.02
CA ILE A 42 -6.91 8.24 17.27
C ILE A 42 -6.32 7.95 18.64
N HIS A 43 -5.22 8.60 19.02
CA HIS A 43 -4.62 8.48 20.35
C HIS A 43 -5.63 8.85 21.46
N GLY A 44 -6.30 9.99 21.32
CA GLY A 44 -7.34 10.41 22.26
C GLY A 44 -8.53 9.45 22.32
N PHE A 45 -8.89 8.83 21.19
CA PHE A 45 -9.95 7.82 21.12
C PHE A 45 -9.56 6.56 21.89
N PHE A 46 -8.39 5.98 21.62
CA PHE A 46 -7.89 4.83 22.36
C PHE A 46 -7.74 5.09 23.87
N SER A 47 -7.27 6.28 24.24
CA SER A 47 -7.14 6.67 25.65
C SER A 47 -8.49 6.67 26.37
N ARG A 48 -9.56 7.12 25.73
CA ARG A 48 -10.93 7.07 26.29
C ARG A 48 -11.45 5.64 26.46
N GLU A 49 -11.04 4.74 25.57
CA GLU A 49 -11.37 3.30 25.67
C GLU A 49 -10.45 2.51 26.62
N GLY A 50 -9.50 3.18 27.26
CA GLY A 50 -8.53 2.55 28.18
C GLY A 50 -7.57 1.61 27.48
N ILE A 51 -7.27 1.87 26.20
CA ILE A 51 -6.25 1.18 25.41
C ILE A 51 -4.98 2.03 25.44
N GLU A 52 -3.86 1.41 25.78
CA GLU A 52 -2.55 2.05 25.79
C GLU A 52 -2.17 2.47 24.37
N SER A 53 -1.80 3.74 24.20
CA SER A 53 -1.44 4.27 22.88
C SER A 53 -0.40 5.39 23.00
N GLU A 54 0.35 5.59 21.93
CA GLU A 54 1.46 6.55 21.86
C GLU A 54 1.44 7.31 20.52
N LEU A 55 1.83 8.59 20.59
CA LEU A 55 2.13 9.41 19.41
C LEU A 55 3.63 9.39 19.18
N VAL A 56 4.04 8.92 18.01
CA VAL A 56 5.45 8.76 17.65
C VAL A 56 5.81 9.79 16.59
N HIS A 57 6.70 10.72 16.94
CA HIS A 57 7.20 11.71 15.97
C HIS A 57 8.07 11.02 14.91
N VAL A 58 7.76 11.27 13.63
CA VAL A 58 8.48 10.72 12.48
C VAL A 58 9.30 11.82 11.81
N GLN A 59 8.66 12.86 11.26
CA GLN A 59 9.32 13.95 10.54
C GLN A 59 8.46 15.22 10.54
N ASP A 60 9.10 16.38 10.62
CA ASP A 60 8.50 17.72 10.37
C ASP A 60 7.13 17.96 11.04
N GLY A 61 6.99 17.54 12.30
CA GLY A 61 5.74 17.64 13.06
C GLY A 61 4.73 16.55 12.76
N ARG A 62 4.97 15.68 11.80
CA ARG A 62 4.11 14.55 11.41
C ARG A 62 4.33 13.36 12.36
N LYS A 63 3.25 12.70 12.75
CA LYS A 63 3.27 11.66 13.78
C LYS A 63 2.56 10.39 13.34
N ASN A 64 3.18 9.25 13.60
CA ASN A 64 2.47 7.98 13.68
C ASN A 64 1.69 7.91 15.00
N VAL A 65 0.66 7.05 15.03
CA VAL A 65 -0.02 6.64 16.26
C VAL A 65 0.07 5.13 16.41
N THR A 66 0.51 4.66 17.57
CA THR A 66 0.52 3.24 17.89
C THR A 66 -0.37 2.96 19.10
N ALA A 67 -0.95 1.77 19.16
CA ALA A 67 -1.71 1.32 20.32
C ALA A 67 -1.50 -0.16 20.55
N VAL A 68 -1.71 -0.62 21.80
CA VAL A 68 -1.49 -2.03 22.14
C VAL A 68 -2.52 -2.56 23.12
N ILE A 69 -3.03 -3.75 22.81
CA ILE A 69 -3.70 -4.61 23.80
C ILE A 69 -2.73 -5.71 24.18
N LYS A 70 -2.23 -5.65 25.42
CA LYS A 70 -1.28 -6.64 25.93
C LYS A 70 -1.96 -7.97 26.20
N GLY A 71 -1.40 -9.04 25.65
CA GLY A 71 -1.72 -10.41 25.98
C GLY A 71 -0.92 -10.93 27.19
N ARG A 72 -0.96 -12.24 27.37
CA ARG A 72 -0.24 -12.93 28.46
C ARG A 72 1.21 -13.28 28.10
N GLY A 73 1.67 -12.96 26.89
CA GLY A 73 3.01 -13.33 26.39
C GLY A 73 3.18 -14.81 26.05
N LEU A 74 2.07 -15.52 25.80
CA LEU A 74 2.04 -16.95 25.51
C LEU A 74 1.58 -17.26 24.08
N GLY A 75 1.17 -16.26 23.31
CA GLY A 75 0.63 -16.38 21.97
C GLY A 75 1.39 -15.54 20.96
N ARG A 76 0.83 -15.46 19.73
CA ARG A 76 1.39 -14.67 18.62
C ARG A 76 0.98 -13.21 18.74
N THR A 77 1.85 -12.33 18.31
CA THR A 77 1.57 -10.89 18.20
C THR A 77 1.02 -10.58 16.81
N LEU A 78 -0.13 -9.89 16.75
CA LEU A 78 -0.73 -9.39 15.53
C LEU A 78 -0.50 -7.89 15.41
N LEU A 79 -0.02 -7.43 14.25
CA LEU A 79 -0.01 -6.03 13.86
C LEU A 79 -1.19 -5.74 12.92
N LEU A 80 -2.04 -4.79 13.29
CA LEU A 80 -3.05 -4.16 12.43
C LEU A 80 -2.52 -2.79 12.02
N THR A 81 -2.34 -2.53 10.74
CA THR A 81 -1.73 -1.29 10.27
C THR A 81 -2.41 -0.72 9.04
N GLY A 82 -2.28 0.58 8.88
CA GLY A 82 -2.72 1.32 7.71
C GLY A 82 -2.34 2.78 7.81
N HIS A 83 -2.42 3.47 6.68
CA HIS A 83 -2.00 4.86 6.59
C HIS A 83 -3.09 5.84 7.03
N THR A 84 -2.65 6.96 7.56
CA THR A 84 -3.51 8.04 8.07
C THR A 84 -3.57 9.24 7.11
N ASP A 85 -2.69 9.26 6.13
CA ASP A 85 -2.72 10.20 5.01
C ASP A 85 -3.80 9.84 3.99
N THR A 86 -3.98 10.70 3.02
CA THR A 86 -4.83 10.52 1.85
C THR A 86 -4.24 11.29 0.68
N VAL A 87 -4.59 10.93 -0.55
CA VAL A 87 -4.37 11.83 -1.67
C VAL A 87 -5.19 13.12 -1.52
N PRO A 88 -4.82 14.22 -2.22
CA PRO A 88 -5.63 15.44 -2.23
C PRO A 88 -7.08 15.21 -2.67
N PRO A 89 -8.01 16.10 -2.29
CA PRO A 89 -9.43 15.95 -2.65
C PRO A 89 -9.70 16.07 -4.15
N TYR A 90 -8.76 16.64 -4.91
CA TYR A 90 -8.93 16.97 -6.34
C TYR A 90 -10.24 17.72 -6.58
N ASP A 91 -11.13 17.19 -7.43
CA ASP A 91 -12.45 17.76 -7.76
C ASP A 91 -13.60 17.11 -6.96
N MET A 92 -13.32 16.38 -5.88
CA MET A 92 -14.33 15.79 -5.00
C MET A 92 -15.03 16.89 -4.18
N PRO A 93 -16.34 17.10 -4.35
CA PRO A 93 -17.06 18.10 -3.56
C PRO A 93 -17.22 17.66 -2.10
N ASP A 94 -17.04 18.60 -1.16
CA ASP A 94 -17.20 18.36 0.29
C ASP A 94 -16.42 17.11 0.77
N ALA A 95 -15.22 16.91 0.24
CA ALA A 95 -14.41 15.69 0.40
C ALA A 95 -14.16 15.28 1.86
N PHE A 96 -14.21 16.23 2.80
CA PHE A 96 -13.95 16.01 4.23
C PHE A 96 -15.23 16.03 5.08
N GLU A 97 -16.39 15.88 4.42
CA GLU A 97 -17.69 15.65 5.05
C GLU A 97 -18.20 14.27 4.66
N LEU A 98 -18.22 13.32 5.62
CA LEU A 98 -18.75 11.99 5.35
C LEU A 98 -20.23 12.06 5.03
N LYS A 99 -20.61 11.81 3.78
CA LYS A 99 -21.98 11.75 3.29
C LYS A 99 -22.46 10.31 3.20
N GLN A 100 -23.73 10.10 3.50
CA GLN A 100 -24.34 8.79 3.32
C GLN A 100 -25.41 8.86 2.23
N GLU A 101 -25.25 8.03 1.20
CA GLU A 101 -26.21 7.85 0.12
C GLU A 101 -26.56 6.35 0.00
N GLY A 102 -27.68 5.97 0.59
CA GLY A 102 -28.05 4.56 0.71
C GLY A 102 -27.05 3.78 1.56
N ASP A 103 -26.42 2.77 0.96
CA ASP A 103 -25.36 1.97 1.60
C ASP A 103 -23.95 2.55 1.38
N ARG A 104 -23.80 3.64 0.61
CA ARG A 104 -22.53 4.28 0.34
C ARG A 104 -22.20 5.35 1.36
N LEU A 105 -20.99 5.31 1.87
CA LEU A 105 -20.39 6.34 2.71
C LEU A 105 -19.29 7.03 1.89
N ILE A 106 -19.55 8.28 1.49
CA ILE A 106 -18.78 9.03 0.50
C ILE A 106 -17.91 10.08 1.21
N GLY A 107 -16.65 10.15 0.90
CA GLY A 107 -15.70 11.14 1.44
C GLY A 107 -14.26 10.73 1.15
N ARG A 108 -13.31 11.67 1.06
CA ARG A 108 -11.90 11.38 0.85
C ARG A 108 -11.32 10.59 2.02
N GLY A 109 -10.72 9.42 1.73
CA GLY A 109 -10.24 8.48 2.73
C GLY A 109 -11.32 7.54 3.27
N SER A 110 -12.58 7.63 2.77
CA SER A 110 -13.62 6.68 3.20
C SER A 110 -13.27 5.25 2.83
N ASN A 111 -12.63 5.07 1.70
CA ASN A 111 -12.17 3.81 1.14
C ASN A 111 -10.68 3.60 1.39
N ASP A 112 -9.87 4.64 1.18
CA ASP A 112 -8.40 4.60 1.18
C ASP A 112 -7.82 5.68 2.12
N MET A 113 -7.44 5.34 3.43
CA MET A 113 -7.93 4.11 4.05
C MET A 113 -8.44 4.36 5.47
N LYS A 114 -9.07 5.56 5.73
CA LYS A 114 -9.61 5.91 7.07
C LYS A 114 -10.81 5.06 7.47
N GLY A 115 -11.59 4.55 6.50
CA GLY A 115 -12.65 3.58 6.76
C GLY A 115 -12.11 2.26 7.29
N PRO A 116 -11.20 1.59 6.60
CA PRO A 116 -10.48 0.43 7.12
C PRO A 116 -9.81 0.66 8.48
N LEU A 117 -9.14 1.82 8.68
CA LEU A 117 -8.58 2.18 10.01
C LEU A 117 -9.66 2.21 11.10
N ALA A 118 -10.81 2.82 10.81
CA ALA A 118 -11.92 2.85 11.77
C ALA A 118 -12.37 1.43 12.15
N CYS A 119 -12.39 0.51 11.19
CA CYS A 119 -12.73 -0.89 11.45
C CYS A 119 -11.67 -1.60 12.33
N MET A 120 -10.38 -1.39 12.09
CA MET A 120 -9.31 -1.94 12.92
C MET A 120 -9.37 -1.40 14.35
N ILE A 121 -9.56 -0.09 14.51
CA ILE A 121 -9.70 0.56 15.82
C ILE A 121 -10.89 -0.02 16.56
N MET A 122 -12.06 -0.15 15.92
CA MET A 122 -13.26 -0.68 16.55
C MET A 122 -13.17 -2.18 16.86
N ALA A 123 -12.41 -2.94 16.11
CA ALA A 123 -12.11 -4.34 16.43
C ALA A 123 -11.34 -4.44 17.76
N MET A 124 -10.31 -3.62 17.95
CA MET A 124 -9.57 -3.55 19.21
C MET A 124 -10.46 -3.08 20.35
N VAL A 125 -11.27 -2.06 20.14
CA VAL A 125 -12.20 -1.54 21.14
C VAL A 125 -13.21 -2.60 21.57
N ALA A 126 -13.75 -3.37 20.62
CA ALA A 126 -14.67 -4.48 20.92
C ALA A 126 -14.02 -5.56 21.81
N ILE A 127 -12.80 -5.96 21.50
CA ILE A 127 -12.01 -6.92 22.31
C ILE A 127 -11.77 -6.35 23.71
N LYS A 128 -11.40 -5.07 23.83
CA LYS A 128 -11.16 -4.39 25.10
C LYS A 128 -12.43 -4.31 25.95
N ARG A 129 -13.55 -3.83 25.37
CA ARG A 129 -14.84 -3.70 26.05
C ARG A 129 -15.40 -5.05 26.49
N ALA A 130 -15.16 -6.10 25.70
CA ALA A 130 -15.53 -7.47 26.02
C ALA A 130 -14.65 -8.12 27.09
N ASP A 131 -13.61 -7.43 27.57
CA ASP A 131 -12.62 -7.92 28.53
C ASP A 131 -11.97 -9.27 28.13
N ILE A 132 -11.78 -9.48 26.81
CA ILE A 132 -11.17 -10.70 26.30
C ILE A 132 -9.68 -10.70 26.61
N LYS A 133 -9.22 -11.76 27.27
CA LYS A 133 -7.81 -11.94 27.62
C LYS A 133 -7.12 -12.82 26.59
N LEU A 134 -6.29 -12.22 25.75
CA LEU A 134 -5.53 -12.90 24.72
C LEU A 134 -4.21 -13.47 25.27
N ASN A 135 -3.67 -14.47 24.59
CA ASN A 135 -2.34 -14.98 24.89
C ASN A 135 -1.23 -14.12 24.26
N GLY A 136 -1.44 -13.59 23.06
CA GLY A 136 -0.50 -12.69 22.39
C GLY A 136 -1.01 -11.26 22.32
N ASP A 137 -0.15 -10.33 21.91
CA ASP A 137 -0.45 -8.90 21.81
C ASP A 137 -1.20 -8.58 20.52
N ILE A 138 -2.06 -7.56 20.56
CA ILE A 138 -2.54 -6.86 19.35
C ILE A 138 -1.91 -5.48 19.34
N ILE A 139 -1.21 -5.14 18.27
CA ILE A 139 -0.63 -3.84 18.02
C ILE A 139 -1.42 -3.17 16.90
N PHE A 140 -1.77 -1.92 17.06
CA PHE A 140 -2.25 -1.05 16.00
C PHE A 140 -1.17 -0.04 15.63
N ALA A 141 -1.01 0.24 14.34
CA ALA A 141 -0.17 1.31 13.85
C ALA A 141 -0.90 2.11 12.77
N GLY A 142 -1.25 3.36 13.07
CA GLY A 142 -1.66 4.34 12.08
C GLY A 142 -0.43 5.10 11.62
N VAL A 143 0.01 4.88 10.39
CA VAL A 143 1.27 5.41 9.85
C VAL A 143 1.04 6.60 8.94
N ILE A 144 2.08 7.40 8.73
CA ILE A 144 2.08 8.54 7.83
C ILE A 144 2.68 8.18 6.48
N ASP A 145 2.30 8.94 5.42
CA ASP A 145 3.09 9.08 4.18
C ASP A 145 3.09 7.86 3.25
N GLU A 146 2.11 6.97 3.34
CA GLU A 146 2.03 5.81 2.45
C GLU A 146 1.85 6.24 1.00
N GLU A 147 1.02 7.24 0.76
CA GLU A 147 0.67 7.79 -0.56
C GLU A 147 1.85 8.49 -1.28
N GLU A 148 3.01 8.64 -0.61
CA GLU A 148 4.21 9.26 -1.18
C GLU A 148 5.47 8.40 -0.95
N LYS A 149 5.96 8.26 0.30
CA LYS A 149 7.29 7.68 0.60
C LYS A 149 7.31 6.71 1.77
N SER A 150 6.16 6.38 2.34
CA SER A 150 6.01 5.42 3.45
C SER A 150 6.88 5.70 4.67
N LEU A 151 7.16 6.97 4.96
CA LEU A 151 8.06 7.36 6.05
C LEU A 151 7.59 6.81 7.41
N GLY A 152 6.27 6.68 7.61
CA GLY A 152 5.72 6.15 8.85
C GLY A 152 6.03 4.68 9.07
N THR A 153 5.86 3.85 8.06
CA THR A 153 6.20 2.42 8.13
C THR A 153 7.70 2.20 8.22
N ILE A 154 8.50 3.00 7.50
CA ILE A 154 9.97 2.97 7.61
C ILE A 154 10.40 3.30 9.04
N ASP A 155 9.82 4.32 9.67
CA ASP A 155 10.09 4.68 11.08
C ASP A 155 9.77 3.55 12.06
N LEU A 156 8.64 2.85 11.87
CA LEU A 156 8.30 1.66 12.66
C LEU A 156 9.36 0.56 12.53
N ILE A 157 9.84 0.32 11.30
CA ILE A 157 10.87 -0.69 11.00
C ILE A 157 12.18 -0.32 11.70
N GLU A 158 12.62 0.92 11.57
CA GLU A 158 13.85 1.42 12.18
C GLU A 158 13.81 1.42 13.72
N LYS A 159 12.63 1.65 14.30
CA LYS A 159 12.39 1.51 15.75
C LYS A 159 12.24 0.07 16.21
N GLY A 160 12.32 -0.88 15.28
CA GLY A 160 12.38 -2.29 15.60
C GLY A 160 11.03 -2.92 15.91
N ILE A 161 9.95 -2.52 15.21
CA ILE A 161 8.65 -3.20 15.30
C ILE A 161 8.79 -4.72 15.15
N ARG A 162 8.05 -5.49 15.95
CA ARG A 162 8.01 -6.95 15.88
C ARG A 162 6.57 -7.43 15.99
N ALA A 163 6.20 -8.37 15.13
CA ALA A 163 4.95 -9.10 15.16
C ALA A 163 5.14 -10.47 14.50
N ASP A 164 4.29 -11.42 14.82
CA ASP A 164 4.27 -12.75 14.18
C ASP A 164 3.43 -12.77 12.91
N GLY A 165 2.68 -11.69 12.66
CA GLY A 165 1.94 -11.45 11.44
C GLY A 165 1.35 -10.04 11.43
N ALA A 166 1.13 -9.50 10.22
CA ALA A 166 0.53 -8.19 10.02
C ALA A 166 -0.61 -8.22 9.00
N ILE A 167 -1.63 -7.39 9.24
CA ILE A 167 -2.69 -7.07 8.29
C ILE A 167 -2.56 -5.59 7.93
N VAL A 168 -2.33 -5.31 6.65
CA VAL A 168 -2.47 -3.96 6.07
C VAL A 168 -3.89 -3.80 5.56
N GLY A 169 -4.56 -2.74 5.96
CA GLY A 169 -6.01 -2.58 5.76
C GLY A 169 -6.44 -1.98 4.44
N GLU A 170 -5.65 -2.06 3.39
CA GLU A 170 -6.00 -1.55 2.07
C GLU A 170 -7.32 -2.13 1.54
N PRO A 171 -8.03 -1.40 0.65
CA PRO A 171 -9.34 -1.82 0.15
C PRO A 171 -9.21 -3.03 -0.79
N THR A 172 -9.63 -4.20 -0.32
CA THR A 172 -9.60 -5.47 -1.05
C THR A 172 -10.99 -6.10 -1.21
N ASN A 173 -12.06 -5.36 -0.91
CA ASN A 173 -13.40 -5.94 -0.76
C ASN A 173 -13.45 -7.07 0.27
N LEU A 174 -12.58 -7.05 1.28
CA LEU A 174 -12.37 -8.12 2.27
C LEU A 174 -11.85 -9.44 1.66
N ASP A 175 -11.29 -9.41 0.45
CA ASP A 175 -10.51 -10.54 -0.07
C ASP A 175 -9.15 -10.60 0.64
N ILE A 176 -8.60 -11.80 0.73
CA ILE A 176 -7.35 -12.08 1.44
C ILE A 176 -6.21 -12.02 0.43
N CYS A 177 -5.55 -10.87 0.35
CA CYS A 177 -4.43 -10.70 -0.57
C CYS A 177 -3.13 -11.14 0.11
N ILE A 178 -2.63 -12.30 -0.29
CA ILE A 178 -1.42 -12.91 0.28
C ILE A 178 -0.13 -12.49 -0.43
N ALA A 179 -0.23 -11.72 -1.50
CA ALA A 179 0.90 -11.22 -2.27
C ALA A 179 0.59 -9.87 -2.92
N HIS A 180 1.62 -9.10 -3.24
CA HIS A 180 1.58 -8.03 -4.24
C HIS A 180 2.92 -7.90 -4.95
N ARG A 181 2.93 -7.25 -6.11
CA ARG A 181 4.13 -6.97 -6.88
C ARG A 181 4.90 -5.81 -6.27
N GLY A 182 6.23 -5.80 -6.48
CA GLY A 182 7.05 -4.63 -6.28
C GLY A 182 6.81 -3.59 -7.38
N LEU A 183 7.23 -2.36 -7.14
CA LEU A 183 6.97 -1.22 -8.00
C LEU A 183 8.17 -0.27 -8.01
N GLU A 184 8.52 0.24 -9.21
CA GLU A 184 9.39 1.41 -9.31
C GLU A 184 9.11 2.18 -10.59
N TRP A 185 9.23 3.49 -10.50
CA TRP A 185 9.10 4.38 -11.64
C TRP A 185 10.47 4.90 -12.06
N PHE A 186 10.84 4.58 -13.30
CA PHE A 186 12.12 4.97 -13.88
C PHE A 186 11.95 6.07 -14.92
N GLU A 187 12.92 6.99 -14.97
CA GLU A 187 13.05 7.98 -16.02
C GLU A 187 14.35 7.76 -16.80
N PHE A 188 14.24 7.81 -18.13
CA PHE A 188 15.33 7.65 -19.08
C PHE A 188 15.45 8.92 -19.90
N ASP A 189 16.55 9.65 -19.70
CA ASP A 189 16.84 10.91 -20.38
C ASP A 189 17.84 10.69 -21.51
N PHE A 190 17.38 10.72 -22.74
CA PHE A 190 18.18 10.56 -23.96
C PHE A 190 18.68 11.91 -24.43
N GLN A 191 20.00 11.98 -24.65
CA GLN A 191 20.68 13.21 -25.09
C GLN A 191 21.07 13.09 -26.56
N GLY A 192 20.74 14.12 -27.30
CA GLY A 192 21.10 14.30 -28.70
C GLY A 192 21.88 15.59 -28.94
N LYS A 193 21.87 16.03 -30.20
CA LYS A 193 22.45 17.30 -30.65
C LYS A 193 21.47 17.98 -31.57
N ALA A 194 20.86 19.06 -31.09
CA ALA A 194 19.92 19.85 -31.89
C ALA A 194 20.66 20.60 -33.02
N VAL A 195 20.10 20.49 -34.22
CA VAL A 195 20.51 21.28 -35.41
C VAL A 195 19.30 21.52 -36.28
N HIS A 196 19.42 22.46 -37.21
CA HIS A 196 18.38 22.70 -38.21
C HIS A 196 18.08 21.43 -39.04
N GLY A 197 16.81 21.07 -39.23
CA GLY A 197 16.39 19.84 -39.91
C GLY A 197 16.96 19.63 -41.31
N GLY A 198 17.24 20.70 -42.03
CA GLY A 198 17.96 20.64 -43.31
C GLY A 198 19.43 20.18 -43.21
N LYS A 199 19.98 20.15 -42.01
CA LYS A 199 21.34 19.69 -41.68
C LYS A 199 21.34 18.46 -40.76
N GLN A 200 20.33 17.61 -40.84
CA GLN A 200 20.11 16.51 -39.90
C GLN A 200 21.32 15.61 -39.69
N LYS A 201 22.20 15.46 -40.70
CA LYS A 201 23.43 14.64 -40.61
C LYS A 201 24.48 15.20 -39.64
N GLU A 202 24.40 16.48 -39.28
CA GLU A 202 25.29 17.14 -38.33
C GLU A 202 24.77 17.06 -36.88
N GLY A 203 23.51 16.58 -36.69
CA GLY A 203 22.84 16.43 -35.42
C GLY A 203 22.76 14.99 -34.95
N ILE A 204 22.35 14.82 -33.69
CA ILE A 204 22.04 13.53 -33.07
C ILE A 204 20.59 13.60 -32.60
N ASN A 205 19.74 12.73 -33.13
CA ASN A 205 18.31 12.77 -32.85
C ASN A 205 17.99 11.93 -31.61
N ALA A 206 17.67 12.58 -30.48
CA ALA A 206 17.36 11.92 -29.23
C ALA A 206 16.08 11.07 -29.30
N ILE A 207 15.08 11.46 -30.11
CA ILE A 207 13.87 10.64 -30.32
C ILE A 207 14.22 9.32 -30.99
N VAL A 208 15.15 9.31 -31.94
CA VAL A 208 15.62 8.05 -32.57
C VAL A 208 16.35 7.18 -31.55
N LYS A 209 17.18 7.77 -30.66
CA LYS A 209 17.86 7.01 -29.60
C LYS A 209 16.85 6.40 -28.62
N ALA A 210 15.82 7.16 -28.22
CA ALA A 210 14.71 6.68 -27.40
C ALA A 210 13.92 5.53 -28.08
N SER A 211 13.66 5.67 -29.39
CA SER A 211 13.01 4.61 -30.18
C SER A 211 13.85 3.31 -30.22
N ASN A 212 15.18 3.42 -30.38
CA ASN A 212 16.07 2.25 -30.36
C ASN A 212 16.06 1.55 -28.99
N PHE A 213 15.97 2.31 -27.90
CA PHE A 213 15.80 1.76 -26.56
C PHE A 213 14.49 0.99 -26.45
N ILE A 214 13.35 1.58 -26.83
CA ILE A 214 12.05 0.89 -26.83
C ILE A 214 12.11 -0.41 -27.64
N GLN A 215 12.68 -0.37 -28.86
CA GLN A 215 12.81 -1.56 -29.70
C GLN A 215 13.65 -2.67 -29.03
N LEU A 216 14.74 -2.30 -28.36
CA LEU A 216 15.53 -3.27 -27.60
C LEU A 216 14.73 -3.89 -26.46
N MET A 217 14.06 -3.04 -25.66
CA MET A 217 13.25 -3.50 -24.53
C MET A 217 12.14 -4.44 -25.01
N GLU A 218 11.38 -4.05 -26.04
CA GLU A 218 10.30 -4.86 -26.61
C GLU A 218 10.79 -6.19 -27.19
N SER A 219 11.98 -6.20 -27.83
CA SER A 219 12.50 -7.41 -28.47
C SER A 219 13.26 -8.35 -27.53
N LYS A 220 13.80 -7.85 -26.42
CA LYS A 220 14.69 -8.62 -25.54
C LYS A 220 14.16 -8.76 -24.12
N ILE A 221 13.67 -7.67 -23.51
CA ILE A 221 13.31 -7.66 -22.09
C ILE A 221 11.85 -8.06 -21.90
N VAL A 222 10.90 -7.47 -22.61
CA VAL A 222 9.48 -7.79 -22.48
C VAL A 222 9.19 -9.29 -22.65
N PRO A 223 9.81 -10.03 -23.62
CA PRO A 223 9.62 -11.48 -23.70
C PRO A 223 10.15 -12.25 -22.47
N LEU A 224 11.23 -11.75 -21.84
CA LEU A 224 11.75 -12.36 -20.59
C LEU A 224 10.78 -12.13 -19.44
N LEU A 225 10.22 -10.91 -19.31
CA LEU A 225 9.23 -10.59 -18.30
C LEU A 225 7.97 -11.46 -18.41
N ASN A 226 7.48 -11.67 -19.64
CA ASN A 226 6.32 -12.51 -19.93
C ASN A 226 6.55 -13.99 -19.58
N ASN A 227 7.80 -14.44 -19.55
CA ASN A 227 8.16 -15.81 -19.16
C ASN A 227 8.37 -15.98 -17.64
N ARG A 228 8.58 -14.91 -16.90
CA ARG A 228 8.64 -14.93 -15.44
C ARG A 228 7.22 -14.99 -14.90
N LYS A 229 6.86 -16.10 -14.29
CA LYS A 229 5.50 -16.34 -13.81
C LYS A 229 5.52 -16.64 -12.32
N HIS A 230 4.58 -16.03 -11.64
CA HIS A 230 4.25 -16.29 -10.26
C HIS A 230 2.79 -16.78 -10.21
N ASP A 231 2.53 -17.83 -9.44
CA ASP A 231 1.21 -18.52 -9.46
C ASP A 231 0.05 -17.59 -9.03
N ILE A 232 0.33 -16.59 -8.20
CA ILE A 232 -0.69 -15.70 -7.65
C ILE A 232 -0.68 -14.34 -8.37
N THR A 233 0.50 -13.68 -8.48
CA THR A 233 0.58 -12.31 -9.03
C THR A 233 0.71 -12.24 -10.55
N GLY A 234 0.80 -13.38 -11.21
CA GLY A 234 0.94 -13.45 -12.67
C GLY A 234 2.35 -13.16 -13.15
N THR A 235 2.55 -12.19 -14.05
CA THR A 235 3.85 -11.88 -14.64
C THR A 235 4.36 -10.51 -14.20
N SER A 236 5.67 -10.32 -14.30
CA SER A 236 6.29 -8.99 -14.22
C SER A 236 5.84 -8.13 -15.40
N THR A 237 5.71 -6.82 -15.19
CA THR A 237 5.24 -5.90 -16.22
C THR A 237 6.13 -4.67 -16.32
N MET A 238 6.13 -4.07 -17.52
CA MET A 238 6.77 -2.80 -17.81
C MET A 238 5.85 -1.98 -18.71
N ASN A 239 5.50 -0.78 -18.27
CA ASN A 239 4.62 0.14 -19.00
C ASN A 239 5.38 1.42 -19.33
N TYR A 240 5.41 1.81 -20.61
CA TYR A 240 5.89 3.12 -21.01
C TYR A 240 4.77 4.15 -20.79
N GLY A 241 4.79 4.77 -19.61
CA GLY A 241 3.73 5.69 -19.21
C GLY A 241 3.75 7.00 -19.98
N THR A 242 4.94 7.54 -20.25
CA THR A 242 5.09 8.78 -21.03
C THR A 242 6.32 8.75 -21.92
N ILE A 243 6.26 9.48 -23.04
CA ILE A 243 7.40 9.83 -23.87
C ILE A 243 7.25 11.29 -24.33
N SER A 244 8.31 12.09 -24.21
CA SER A 244 8.35 13.47 -24.69
C SER A 244 9.72 13.82 -25.24
N GLY A 245 9.80 14.62 -26.31
CA GLY A 245 11.09 15.01 -26.87
C GLY A 245 10.99 15.94 -28.07
N GLY A 246 12.08 16.68 -28.32
CA GLY A 246 12.18 17.68 -29.39
C GLY A 246 11.30 18.92 -29.14
N THR A 247 11.42 19.90 -30.03
CA THR A 247 10.72 21.20 -29.90
C THR A 247 9.83 21.51 -31.08
N GLN A 248 10.26 21.17 -32.31
CA GLN A 248 9.53 21.41 -33.52
C GLN A 248 10.03 20.55 -34.70
N PRO A 249 9.21 20.29 -35.72
CA PRO A 249 9.59 19.39 -36.84
C PRO A 249 10.82 19.84 -37.64
N SER A 250 11.14 21.13 -37.70
CA SER A 250 12.26 21.67 -38.42
C SER A 250 13.61 21.62 -37.67
N THR A 251 13.62 21.00 -36.49
CA THR A 251 14.83 20.88 -35.63
C THR A 251 15.05 19.41 -35.25
N VAL A 252 16.30 18.93 -35.39
CA VAL A 252 16.68 17.62 -34.87
C VAL A 252 16.52 17.65 -33.34
N ALA A 253 15.82 16.67 -32.78
CA ALA A 253 15.55 16.62 -31.34
C ALA A 253 16.85 16.47 -30.53
N GLY A 254 17.12 17.42 -29.66
CA GLY A 254 18.29 17.42 -28.80
C GLY A 254 18.10 16.64 -27.49
N ASP A 255 16.85 16.36 -27.14
CA ASP A 255 16.45 15.64 -25.92
C ASP A 255 15.23 14.76 -26.20
N CYS A 256 15.08 13.71 -25.42
CA CYS A 256 13.88 12.90 -25.33
C CYS A 256 13.89 12.19 -23.97
N THR A 257 12.73 12.17 -23.29
CA THR A 257 12.56 11.51 -21.98
C THR A 257 11.47 10.44 -22.07
N ILE A 258 11.72 9.27 -21.51
CA ILE A 258 10.75 8.19 -21.32
C ILE A 258 10.58 7.94 -19.84
N LYS A 259 9.33 7.77 -19.37
CA LYS A 259 9.03 7.32 -18.01
C LYS A 259 8.34 5.97 -18.06
N ILE A 260 8.80 5.06 -17.20
CA ILE A 260 8.38 3.65 -17.16
C ILE A 260 7.87 3.31 -15.77
N ASP A 261 6.71 2.63 -15.69
CA ASP A 261 6.25 1.89 -14.51
C ASP A 261 6.74 0.45 -14.67
N ARG A 262 7.61 -0.01 -13.77
CA ARG A 262 8.14 -1.36 -13.71
C ARG A 262 7.57 -2.06 -12.49
N ARG A 263 6.90 -3.20 -12.72
CA ARG A 263 6.38 -4.03 -11.63
C ARG A 263 6.99 -5.43 -11.70
N TRP A 264 7.43 -5.95 -10.55
CA TRP A 264 8.05 -7.26 -10.45
C TRP A 264 7.33 -8.18 -9.48
N ILE A 265 7.41 -9.47 -9.75
CA ILE A 265 6.79 -10.53 -8.97
C ILE A 265 7.62 -10.88 -7.73
N PRO A 266 7.02 -11.46 -6.68
CA PRO A 266 7.77 -12.03 -5.57
C PRO A 266 8.87 -12.99 -6.07
N GLY A 267 10.05 -12.90 -5.45
CA GLY A 267 11.24 -13.65 -5.83
C GLY A 267 12.19 -12.96 -6.80
N GLU A 268 11.77 -11.92 -7.53
CA GLU A 268 12.68 -11.03 -8.25
C GLU A 268 13.34 -10.04 -7.28
N LYS A 269 14.56 -9.62 -7.59
CA LYS A 269 15.32 -8.66 -6.78
C LYS A 269 15.44 -7.33 -7.49
N TYR A 270 15.32 -6.25 -6.74
CA TYR A 270 15.46 -4.90 -7.26
C TYR A 270 16.78 -4.67 -8.00
N GLU A 271 17.90 -5.18 -7.47
CA GLU A 271 19.22 -5.05 -8.10
C GLU A 271 19.30 -5.74 -9.46
N ASP A 272 18.60 -6.86 -9.65
CA ASP A 272 18.57 -7.56 -10.94
C ASP A 272 17.75 -6.75 -11.96
N ILE A 273 16.69 -6.06 -11.52
CA ILE A 273 15.89 -5.17 -12.36
C ILE A 273 16.71 -3.97 -12.83
N ILE A 274 17.47 -3.35 -11.94
CA ILE A 274 18.39 -2.26 -12.30
C ILE A 274 19.40 -2.75 -13.34
N ARG A 275 19.98 -3.93 -13.11
CA ARG A 275 20.96 -4.53 -14.03
C ARG A 275 20.39 -4.79 -15.42
N GLU A 276 19.14 -5.23 -15.54
CA GLU A 276 18.47 -5.42 -16.85
C GLU A 276 18.47 -4.12 -17.68
N TYR A 277 18.19 -3.00 -17.06
CA TYR A 277 18.22 -1.70 -17.73
C TYR A 277 19.66 -1.26 -18.07
N GLU A 278 20.59 -1.42 -17.14
CA GLU A 278 22.00 -1.06 -17.35
C GLU A 278 22.63 -1.86 -18.48
N ASP A 279 22.35 -3.16 -18.55
CA ASP A 279 22.81 -4.05 -19.63
C ASP A 279 22.20 -3.64 -20.99
N ALA A 280 20.92 -3.29 -21.01
CA ALA A 280 20.25 -2.78 -22.21
C ALA A 280 20.88 -1.46 -22.71
N LEU A 281 21.11 -0.52 -21.80
CA LEU A 281 21.77 0.76 -22.12
C LEU A 281 23.21 0.55 -22.58
N THR A 282 23.93 -0.39 -21.99
CA THR A 282 25.31 -0.74 -22.37
C THR A 282 25.34 -1.32 -23.75
N ALA A 283 24.48 -2.26 -24.09
CA ALA A 283 24.37 -2.84 -25.43
C ALA A 283 24.08 -1.78 -26.51
N LEU A 284 23.25 -0.78 -26.18
CA LEU A 284 22.99 0.32 -27.10
C LEU A 284 24.19 1.24 -27.30
N ARG A 285 24.97 1.53 -26.25
CA ARG A 285 26.21 2.32 -26.33
C ARG A 285 27.30 1.62 -27.14
N GLU A 286 27.43 0.28 -27.01
CA GLU A 286 28.38 -0.50 -27.77
C GLU A 286 28.07 -0.49 -29.28
N ASN A 287 26.81 -0.49 -29.68
CA ASN A 287 26.37 -0.47 -31.07
C ASN A 287 26.31 0.95 -31.67
N ASP A 288 26.26 1.99 -30.84
CA ASP A 288 26.13 3.37 -31.26
C ASP A 288 26.91 4.30 -30.30
N PRO A 289 28.13 4.74 -30.70
CA PRO A 289 28.96 5.62 -29.88
C PRO A 289 28.33 6.99 -29.55
N GLU A 290 27.34 7.40 -30.33
CA GLU A 290 26.58 8.64 -30.07
C GLU A 290 25.38 8.43 -29.14
N PHE A 291 25.11 7.20 -28.73
CA PHE A 291 24.02 6.90 -27.80
C PHE A 291 24.35 7.37 -26.38
N LYS A 292 23.57 8.33 -25.88
CA LYS A 292 23.68 8.83 -24.50
C LYS A 292 22.32 8.77 -23.83
N CYS A 293 22.26 8.09 -22.71
CA CYS A 293 21.07 8.01 -21.87
C CYS A 293 21.49 7.95 -20.40
N ASN A 294 20.80 8.72 -19.57
CA ASN A 294 20.84 8.61 -18.11
C ASN A 294 19.55 7.93 -17.65
N MET A 295 19.67 6.99 -16.73
CA MET A 295 18.56 6.35 -16.02
C MET A 295 18.56 6.85 -14.58
N ARG A 296 17.38 7.14 -14.05
CA ARG A 296 17.16 7.42 -12.63
C ARG A 296 15.78 6.95 -12.19
N VAL A 297 15.61 6.73 -10.90
CA VAL A 297 14.28 6.60 -10.29
C VAL A 297 13.64 7.98 -10.29
N LEU A 298 12.33 8.05 -10.54
CA LEU A 298 11.58 9.31 -10.44
C LEU A 298 11.59 9.82 -8.99
N ASP A 299 11.82 11.12 -8.79
CA ASP A 299 11.92 11.74 -7.46
C ASP A 299 10.69 11.48 -6.58
N VAL A 300 9.51 11.37 -7.20
CA VAL A 300 8.25 11.07 -6.51
C VAL A 300 8.16 9.61 -6.05
N SER A 301 8.96 8.71 -6.63
CA SER A 301 9.03 7.29 -6.28
C SER A 301 10.22 6.98 -5.36
N VAL A 302 11.14 7.92 -5.14
CA VAL A 302 12.32 7.67 -4.30
C VAL A 302 11.92 7.61 -2.83
N MET A 303 12.06 6.43 -2.23
CA MET A 303 11.95 6.24 -0.80
C MET A 303 13.21 6.71 -0.05
N LYS A 304 13.19 6.62 1.27
CA LYS A 304 14.38 6.80 2.10
C LYS A 304 15.50 5.85 1.67
N GLU A 305 16.74 6.30 1.72
CA GLU A 305 17.92 5.50 1.34
C GLU A 305 17.90 4.12 2.00
N GLY A 306 18.08 3.07 1.20
CA GLY A 306 18.06 1.68 1.63
C GLY A 306 16.68 1.02 1.59
N TYR A 307 15.63 1.74 1.16
CA TYR A 307 14.29 1.20 0.99
C TYR A 307 13.82 1.35 -0.46
N VAL A 308 13.08 0.36 -0.93
CA VAL A 308 12.41 0.35 -2.23
C VAL A 308 11.04 -0.30 -2.11
N HIS A 309 10.21 -0.14 -3.12
CA HIS A 309 8.86 -0.71 -3.16
C HIS A 309 8.90 -2.22 -3.43
N GLU A 310 9.33 -3.00 -2.43
CA GLU A 310 9.51 -4.45 -2.54
C GLU A 310 8.19 -5.20 -2.76
N ALA A 311 8.29 -6.33 -3.49
CA ALA A 311 7.21 -7.29 -3.57
C ALA A 311 7.08 -8.07 -2.25
N MET A 312 5.88 -8.56 -1.96
CA MET A 312 5.66 -9.46 -0.82
C MET A 312 4.87 -10.70 -1.21
N GLU A 313 5.07 -11.76 -0.43
CA GLU A 313 4.24 -12.97 -0.44
C GLU A 313 4.30 -13.65 0.92
N ILE A 314 3.15 -13.84 1.55
CA ILE A 314 3.00 -14.68 2.75
C ILE A 314 2.57 -16.09 2.34
N ASP A 315 3.10 -17.10 3.03
CA ASP A 315 2.70 -18.48 2.80
C ASP A 315 1.18 -18.66 3.01
N ARG A 316 0.52 -19.34 2.06
CA ARG A 316 -0.91 -19.61 2.13
C ARG A 316 -1.31 -20.38 3.39
N ASP A 317 -0.42 -21.26 3.88
CA ASP A 317 -0.63 -22.04 5.09
C ASP A 317 -0.18 -21.31 6.37
N HIS A 318 0.22 -20.04 6.25
CA HIS A 318 0.61 -19.26 7.43
C HIS A 318 -0.57 -19.12 8.40
N PRO A 319 -0.33 -19.24 9.72
CA PRO A 319 -1.40 -19.19 10.73
C PRO A 319 -2.29 -17.95 10.66
N LEU A 320 -1.78 -16.80 10.19
CA LEU A 320 -2.57 -15.59 10.02
C LEU A 320 -3.57 -15.72 8.86
N VAL A 321 -3.15 -16.27 7.73
CA VAL A 321 -4.02 -16.50 6.56
C VAL A 321 -5.15 -17.45 6.95
N LEU A 322 -4.80 -18.58 7.56
CA LEU A 322 -5.78 -19.56 8.03
C LEU A 322 -6.75 -18.98 9.07
N ALA A 323 -6.26 -18.17 10.03
CA ALA A 323 -7.11 -17.52 11.01
C ALA A 323 -8.10 -16.53 10.37
N LEU A 324 -7.67 -15.83 9.31
CA LEU A 324 -8.52 -14.89 8.59
C LEU A 324 -9.57 -15.60 7.74
N GLU A 325 -9.19 -16.67 7.01
CA GLU A 325 -10.13 -17.54 6.27
C GLU A 325 -11.20 -18.14 7.21
N GLU A 326 -10.77 -18.76 8.30
CA GLU A 326 -11.68 -19.34 9.31
C GLU A 326 -12.61 -18.28 9.94
N SER A 327 -12.13 -17.06 10.16
CA SER A 327 -12.93 -15.97 10.72
C SER A 327 -14.01 -15.52 9.75
N SER A 328 -13.66 -15.37 8.48
CA SER A 328 -14.59 -15.00 7.42
C SER A 328 -15.66 -16.09 7.18
N GLU A 329 -15.26 -17.36 7.22
CA GLU A 329 -16.19 -18.47 7.12
C GLU A 329 -17.15 -18.57 8.32
N GLU A 330 -16.67 -18.29 9.54
CA GLU A 330 -17.51 -18.31 10.75
C GLU A 330 -18.56 -17.19 10.74
N ILE A 331 -18.20 -16.03 10.21
CA ILE A 331 -19.13 -14.89 10.02
C ILE A 331 -20.19 -15.25 8.98
N GLY A 332 -19.79 -15.95 7.90
CA GLY A 332 -20.70 -16.61 6.95
C GLY A 332 -21.47 -15.67 6.02
N GLU A 333 -21.19 -14.36 6.05
CA GLU A 333 -21.88 -13.37 5.20
C GLU A 333 -21.25 -13.25 3.81
N ARG A 334 -19.95 -13.62 3.69
CA ARG A 334 -19.18 -13.63 2.44
C ARG A 334 -18.06 -14.67 2.52
N LYS A 335 -17.77 -15.33 1.40
CA LYS A 335 -16.57 -16.15 1.25
C LYS A 335 -15.50 -15.27 0.57
N PRO A 336 -14.37 -14.96 1.24
CA PRO A 336 -13.28 -14.20 0.63
C PRO A 336 -12.56 -15.05 -0.43
N GLU A 337 -12.00 -14.41 -1.44
CA GLU A 337 -11.02 -15.01 -2.32
C GLU A 337 -9.61 -14.84 -1.72
N THR A 338 -8.79 -15.88 -1.81
CA THR A 338 -7.37 -15.79 -1.51
C THR A 338 -6.63 -15.46 -2.80
N THR A 339 -6.12 -14.23 -2.91
CA THR A 339 -5.62 -13.64 -4.16
C THR A 339 -4.42 -12.72 -3.90
N TYR A 340 -4.15 -11.75 -4.78
CA TYR A 340 -3.12 -10.74 -4.62
C TYR A 340 -3.68 -9.33 -4.69
N PHE A 341 -3.00 -8.40 -4.04
CA PHE A 341 -3.32 -6.98 -4.14
C PHE A 341 -2.71 -6.42 -5.44
N THR A 342 -3.54 -5.78 -6.26
CA THR A 342 -3.12 -5.32 -7.60
C THR A 342 -2.27 -4.05 -7.57
N ALA A 343 -2.39 -3.25 -6.49
CA ALA A 343 -1.51 -2.12 -6.19
C ALA A 343 -0.28 -2.56 -5.36
N TRP A 344 0.48 -1.61 -4.91
CA TRP A 344 1.52 -1.79 -3.89
C TRP A 344 1.00 -1.29 -2.54
N SER A 345 1.58 -1.72 -1.44
CA SER A 345 1.25 -1.29 -0.09
C SER A 345 2.47 -1.36 0.83
N ASP A 346 2.41 -0.72 1.97
CA ASP A 346 3.41 -0.81 3.06
C ASP A 346 3.69 -2.25 3.52
N GLY A 347 2.85 -3.19 3.12
CA GLY A 347 3.07 -4.63 3.35
C GLY A 347 4.40 -5.12 2.80
N GLY A 348 4.85 -4.59 1.65
CA GLY A 348 6.15 -4.90 1.07
C GLY A 348 7.31 -4.53 1.99
N LEU A 349 7.23 -3.36 2.63
CA LEU A 349 8.25 -2.90 3.59
C LEU A 349 8.27 -3.76 4.86
N LEU A 350 7.10 -4.03 5.44
CA LEU A 350 7.00 -4.88 6.64
C LEU A 350 7.52 -6.29 6.39
N TYR A 351 7.13 -6.88 5.26
CA TYR A 351 7.58 -8.22 4.87
C TYR A 351 9.07 -8.28 4.61
N HIS A 352 9.58 -7.35 3.78
CA HIS A 352 10.97 -7.40 3.34
C HIS A 352 11.96 -6.93 4.40
N TYR A 353 11.70 -5.80 5.09
CA TYR A 353 12.66 -5.18 6.01
C TYR A 353 12.43 -5.55 7.48
N ALA A 354 11.18 -5.61 7.96
CA ALA A 354 10.90 -6.05 9.33
C ALA A 354 10.82 -7.57 9.48
N LYS A 355 10.76 -8.33 8.35
CA LYS A 355 10.57 -9.79 8.31
C LYS A 355 9.28 -10.23 9.02
N ILE A 356 8.25 -9.43 8.92
CA ILE A 356 6.92 -9.72 9.46
C ILE A 356 6.08 -10.34 8.34
N PRO A 357 5.61 -11.59 8.48
CA PRO A 357 4.65 -12.17 7.54
C PRO A 357 3.41 -11.28 7.42
N THR A 358 3.15 -10.74 6.23
CA THR A 358 2.14 -9.70 6.03
C THR A 358 1.17 -10.10 4.93
N LEU A 359 -0.12 -9.81 5.15
CA LEU A 359 -1.17 -9.88 4.13
C LEU A 359 -1.92 -8.53 4.05
N VAL A 360 -2.64 -8.33 2.95
CA VAL A 360 -3.49 -7.17 2.74
C VAL A 360 -4.94 -7.61 2.78
N CYS A 361 -5.76 -6.98 3.62
CA CYS A 361 -7.20 -7.27 3.70
C CYS A 361 -7.92 -6.10 4.37
N GLY A 362 -8.83 -5.48 3.65
CA GLY A 362 -9.66 -4.41 4.17
C GLY A 362 -11.00 -4.25 3.45
N PRO A 363 -11.95 -3.57 4.08
CA PRO A 363 -13.20 -3.22 3.43
C PRO A 363 -12.96 -2.14 2.37
N GLY A 364 -13.83 -2.09 1.38
CA GLY A 364 -13.78 -1.13 0.28
C GLY A 364 -13.19 -1.72 -1.00
N ASP A 365 -13.33 -0.97 -2.09
CA ASP A 365 -12.95 -1.38 -3.43
C ASP A 365 -11.87 -0.44 -3.98
N LEU A 366 -10.70 -1.01 -4.33
CA LEU A 366 -9.57 -0.26 -4.87
C LEU A 366 -9.94 0.56 -6.13
N GLU A 367 -10.92 0.09 -6.93
CA GLU A 367 -11.34 0.81 -8.14
C GLU A 367 -11.91 2.20 -7.86
N THR A 368 -12.40 2.46 -6.65
CA THR A 368 -12.96 3.76 -6.25
C THR A 368 -11.94 4.65 -5.54
N ALA A 369 -10.78 4.11 -5.15
CA ALA A 369 -9.70 4.88 -4.53
C ALA A 369 -9.21 6.00 -5.45
N HIS A 370 -8.69 7.10 -4.86
CA HIS A 370 -8.12 8.26 -5.56
C HIS A 370 -9.07 8.98 -6.53
N SER A 371 -10.34 8.56 -6.60
CA SER A 371 -11.33 9.20 -7.49
C SER A 371 -12.13 10.31 -6.78
N LYS A 372 -12.85 11.13 -7.56
CA LYS A 372 -13.83 12.08 -7.01
C LYS A 372 -15.10 11.41 -6.47
N ASP A 373 -15.29 10.14 -6.83
CA ASP A 373 -16.46 9.33 -6.48
C ASP A 373 -16.09 8.26 -5.43
N GLU A 374 -15.04 8.51 -4.64
CA GLU A 374 -14.58 7.59 -3.58
C GLU A 374 -15.67 7.36 -2.56
N TYR A 375 -15.95 6.08 -2.30
CA TYR A 375 -16.90 5.65 -1.26
C TYR A 375 -16.53 4.26 -0.72
N ILE A 376 -17.07 3.94 0.45
CA ILE A 376 -17.08 2.59 0.99
C ILE A 376 -18.52 2.11 1.22
N ASP A 377 -18.77 0.82 1.01
CA ASP A 377 -20.07 0.21 1.35
C ASP A 377 -20.15 -0.02 2.86
N ARG A 378 -21.13 0.60 3.52
CA ARG A 378 -21.35 0.49 4.98
C ARG A 378 -21.52 -0.96 5.46
N LYS A 379 -22.03 -1.87 4.62
CA LYS A 379 -22.19 -3.28 4.96
C LYS A 379 -20.85 -3.96 5.19
N GLN A 380 -19.80 -3.51 4.49
CA GLN A 380 -18.46 -4.04 4.69
C GLN A 380 -17.85 -3.63 6.03
N LEU A 381 -18.26 -2.51 6.63
CA LEU A 381 -17.69 -2.01 7.88
C LEU A 381 -17.90 -3.00 9.03
N MET A 382 -19.13 -3.44 9.23
CA MET A 382 -19.45 -4.41 10.28
C MET A 382 -18.78 -5.76 10.06
N LEU A 383 -18.69 -6.19 8.79
CA LEU A 383 -17.95 -7.41 8.42
C LEU A 383 -16.48 -7.28 8.76
N ALA A 384 -15.84 -6.16 8.39
CA ALA A 384 -14.44 -5.90 8.66
C ALA A 384 -14.11 -5.92 10.16
N VAL A 385 -14.89 -5.21 10.98
CA VAL A 385 -14.70 -5.18 12.44
C VAL A 385 -14.79 -6.58 13.03
N LYS A 386 -15.80 -7.37 12.63
CA LYS A 386 -15.97 -8.76 13.09
C LYS A 386 -14.78 -9.62 12.64
N THR A 387 -14.38 -9.49 11.36
CA THR A 387 -13.27 -10.24 10.78
C THR A 387 -11.97 -9.96 11.51
N TYR A 388 -11.61 -8.70 11.70
CA TYR A 388 -10.39 -8.32 12.40
C TYR A 388 -10.39 -8.80 13.87
N ALA A 389 -11.51 -8.60 14.58
CA ALA A 389 -11.62 -9.03 15.98
C ALA A 389 -11.48 -10.56 16.12
N LEU A 390 -12.19 -11.31 15.28
CA LEU A 390 -12.14 -12.77 15.31
C LEU A 390 -10.77 -13.32 14.91
N THR A 391 -10.18 -12.74 13.86
CA THR A 391 -8.82 -13.09 13.40
C THR A 391 -7.79 -12.83 14.48
N ALA A 392 -7.85 -11.66 15.14
CA ALA A 392 -6.96 -11.33 16.24
C ALA A 392 -7.07 -12.35 17.38
N MET A 393 -8.28 -12.74 17.75
CA MET A 393 -8.49 -13.75 18.79
C MET A 393 -7.92 -15.11 18.40
N LYS A 394 -8.20 -15.60 17.19
CA LYS A 394 -7.72 -16.91 16.72
C LYS A 394 -6.20 -16.93 16.57
N PHE A 395 -5.63 -15.88 15.96
CA PHE A 395 -4.21 -15.79 15.69
C PHE A 395 -3.38 -15.62 16.97
N CYS A 396 -3.80 -14.69 17.85
CA CYS A 396 -3.07 -14.39 19.09
C CYS A 396 -3.16 -15.51 20.12
N ASP A 397 -4.24 -16.31 20.14
CA ASP A 397 -4.37 -17.40 21.08
C ASP A 397 -3.70 -18.71 20.62
N GLY A 398 -3.43 -18.84 19.33
CA GLY A 398 -2.79 -20.03 18.76
C GLY A 398 -3.64 -21.31 18.86
N GLN A 399 -4.91 -21.18 19.23
CA GLN A 399 -5.83 -22.31 19.35
C GLN A 399 -6.65 -22.45 18.06
N ARG A 400 -6.64 -23.65 17.48
CA ARG A 400 -7.75 -24.07 16.62
C ARG A 400 -8.96 -24.24 17.56
N TYR A 401 -9.91 -23.31 17.48
CA TYR A 401 -11.21 -23.52 18.10
C TYR A 401 -11.91 -24.66 17.35
N HIS A 402 -11.63 -25.91 17.78
CA HIS A 402 -12.36 -27.05 17.26
C HIS A 402 -13.84 -26.87 17.63
N LYS A 403 -14.70 -26.94 16.59
CA LYS A 403 -16.15 -27.11 16.79
C LYS A 403 -16.35 -28.32 17.69
N GLY A 404 -16.70 -28.09 18.96
CA GLY A 404 -17.22 -29.13 19.83
C GLY A 404 -18.68 -29.45 19.48
#